data_c50ac9cb55ae4252719f61b38ad67ea1
#
_entry.id   c50ac9cb55ae4252719f61b38ad67ea1
#
_cell.length_a   1.000
_cell.length_b   1.000
_cell.length_c   1.000
_cell.angle_alpha   90.00
_cell.angle_beta   90.00
_cell.angle_gamma   90.00
#
_symmetry.space_group_name_H-M   'P 1'
#
loop_
_entity.id
_entity.type
_entity.pdbx_description
1 polymer ?
#
loop_
_entity_poly.entity_id
_entity_poly.type
_entity_poly.pdbx_seq_one_letter_code
_entity_poly.pdbx_strand_id
1 'polypeptide(L)'
;MESSALVAALLEHDTTVMSGLPRGMRHVTSALTFAETARAIVRARVAGRLTPEQEQAAFRGLRTFRRRCFVLDIEGTVLGRVGRPFPIEPIRTLDAVHLATAELLEQPPQLVTIVTRDARVRENAKALGYAVA
;
A
#
# COMPACT_ATOMS: atom_id res chain seq x y z
N MET A 1 0.83 -4.21 2.46
CA MET A 1 0.49 -3.82 1.07
C MET A 1 0.35 -2.32 1.02
N GLU A 2 0.92 -1.70 0.04
CA GLU A 2 0.92 -0.26 -0.19
C GLU A 2 -0.13 0.11 -1.27
N SER A 3 -0.54 1.39 -1.33
CA SER A 3 -1.65 1.85 -2.17
C SER A 3 -1.47 1.62 -3.67
N SER A 4 -0.25 1.75 -4.19
CA SER A 4 0.01 1.57 -5.63
C SER A 4 -0.33 0.14 -6.10
N ALA A 5 -0.01 -0.86 -5.28
CA ALA A 5 -0.35 -2.24 -5.59
C ALA A 5 -1.87 -2.47 -5.56
N LEU A 6 -2.58 -1.86 -4.60
CA LEU A 6 -4.03 -2.00 -4.53
C LEU A 6 -4.73 -1.26 -5.68
N VAL A 7 -4.23 -0.10 -6.09
CA VAL A 7 -4.69 0.62 -7.28
C VAL A 7 -4.51 -0.24 -8.53
N ALA A 8 -3.32 -0.84 -8.72
CA ALA A 8 -3.06 -1.73 -9.84
C ALA A 8 -4.05 -2.92 -9.87
N ALA A 9 -4.30 -3.55 -8.72
CA ALA A 9 -5.24 -4.66 -8.62
C ALA A 9 -6.70 -4.26 -8.96
N LEU A 10 -7.16 -3.09 -8.51
CA LEU A 10 -8.56 -2.68 -8.62
C LEU A 10 -8.88 -1.92 -9.92
N LEU A 11 -7.96 -1.13 -10.45
CA LEU A 11 -8.19 -0.26 -11.61
C LEU A 11 -7.50 -0.76 -12.88
N GLU A 12 -6.35 -1.43 -12.74
CA GLU A 12 -5.57 -1.92 -13.87
C GLU A 12 -5.75 -3.43 -14.09
N HIS A 13 -6.58 -4.07 -13.24
CA HIS A 13 -6.85 -5.51 -13.27
C HIS A 13 -5.58 -6.37 -13.15
N ASP A 14 -4.55 -5.86 -12.44
CA ASP A 14 -3.33 -6.61 -12.19
C ASP A 14 -3.59 -7.75 -11.18
N THR A 15 -3.94 -8.91 -11.73
CA THR A 15 -4.21 -10.11 -10.92
C THR A 15 -2.96 -10.65 -10.23
N THR A 16 -1.76 -10.26 -10.67
CA THR A 16 -0.50 -10.76 -10.08
C THR A 16 -0.29 -10.24 -8.67
N VAL A 17 -0.84 -9.04 -8.34
CA VAL A 17 -0.78 -8.48 -7.00
C VAL A 17 -1.41 -9.40 -5.96
N MET A 18 -2.57 -9.96 -6.26
CA MET A 18 -3.30 -10.80 -5.30
C MET A 18 -2.93 -12.27 -5.39
N SER A 19 -2.61 -12.77 -6.60
CA SER A 19 -2.23 -14.17 -6.80
C SER A 19 -0.80 -14.47 -6.37
N GLY A 20 0.08 -13.45 -6.38
CA GLY A 20 1.46 -13.58 -5.91
C GLY A 20 1.61 -13.56 -4.38
N LEU A 21 0.54 -13.31 -3.62
CA LEU A 21 0.61 -13.32 -2.17
C LEU A 21 0.61 -14.76 -1.64
N PRO A 22 1.59 -15.15 -0.80
CA PRO A 22 1.61 -16.48 -0.21
C PRO A 22 0.36 -16.74 0.63
N ARG A 23 -0.20 -17.95 0.50
CA ARG A 23 -1.35 -18.37 1.31
C ARG A 23 -0.97 -18.47 2.78
N GLY A 24 -1.86 -18.04 3.67
CA GLY A 24 -1.66 -18.14 5.13
C GLY A 24 -0.90 -16.95 5.74
N MET A 25 -0.43 -16.00 4.95
CA MET A 25 0.16 -14.77 5.49
C MET A 25 -0.88 -13.78 5.98
N ARG A 26 -0.55 -13.04 7.03
CA ARG A 26 -1.35 -11.90 7.50
C ARG A 26 -1.11 -10.71 6.57
N HIS A 27 -2.19 -10.17 6.05
CA HIS A 27 -2.14 -8.94 5.26
C HIS A 27 -2.27 -7.74 6.20
N VAL A 28 -1.31 -6.85 6.16
CA VAL A 28 -1.28 -5.62 6.94
C VAL A 28 -1.16 -4.44 5.99
N THR A 29 -1.82 -3.35 6.32
CA THR A 29 -1.73 -2.11 5.54
C THR A 29 -1.92 -0.89 6.44
N SER A 30 -1.46 0.28 6.00
CA SER A 30 -1.75 1.56 6.64
C SER A 30 -3.19 2.00 6.33
N ALA A 31 -3.83 2.69 7.26
CA ALA A 31 -5.09 3.38 7.02
C ALA A 31 -5.02 4.34 5.83
N LEU A 32 -3.84 4.92 5.57
CA LEU A 32 -3.58 5.78 4.42
C LEU A 32 -3.86 5.08 3.07
N THR A 33 -3.59 3.78 2.95
CA THR A 33 -3.83 3.00 1.73
C THR A 33 -5.26 3.15 1.22
N PHE A 34 -6.24 3.18 2.12
CA PHE A 34 -7.65 3.31 1.75
C PHE A 34 -7.98 4.71 1.23
N ALA A 35 -7.44 5.75 1.88
CA ALA A 35 -7.63 7.13 1.45
C ALA A 35 -6.99 7.37 0.07
N GLU A 36 -5.78 6.92 -0.15
CA GLU A 36 -5.07 7.06 -1.43
C GLU A 36 -5.78 6.28 -2.55
N THR A 37 -6.16 5.02 -2.29
CA THR A 37 -6.88 4.20 -3.27
C THR A 37 -8.25 4.79 -3.61
N ALA A 38 -9.01 5.24 -2.61
CA ALA A 38 -10.29 5.92 -2.83
C ALA A 38 -10.10 7.19 -3.69
N ARG A 39 -9.07 7.98 -3.42
CA ARG A 39 -8.74 9.17 -4.23
C ARG A 39 -8.32 8.80 -5.65
N ALA A 40 -7.61 7.69 -5.85
CA ALA A 40 -7.26 7.20 -7.18
C ALA A 40 -8.51 6.77 -7.98
N ILE A 41 -9.47 6.08 -7.35
CA ILE A 41 -10.75 5.70 -7.95
C ILE A 41 -11.52 6.96 -8.40
N VAL A 42 -11.66 7.94 -7.50
CA VAL A 42 -12.35 9.20 -7.81
C VAL A 42 -11.66 9.94 -8.98
N ARG A 43 -10.33 10.06 -8.96
CA ARG A 43 -9.58 10.69 -10.05
C ARG A 43 -9.78 9.97 -11.39
N ALA A 44 -9.77 8.64 -11.39
CA ALA A 44 -10.01 7.84 -12.59
C ALA A 44 -11.42 8.06 -13.15
N ARG A 45 -12.42 8.17 -12.26
CA ARG A 45 -13.82 8.46 -12.65
C ARG A 45 -13.97 9.85 -13.25
N VAL A 46 -13.42 10.87 -12.58
CA VAL A 46 -13.47 12.27 -13.06
C VAL A 46 -12.75 12.43 -14.41
N ALA A 47 -11.64 11.70 -14.60
CA ALA A 47 -10.90 11.70 -15.86
C ALA A 47 -11.57 10.86 -16.97
N GLY A 48 -12.77 10.30 -16.76
CA GLY A 48 -13.48 9.50 -17.73
C GLY A 48 -12.89 8.11 -17.99
N ARG A 49 -11.95 7.65 -17.15
CA ARG A 49 -11.32 6.32 -17.29
C ARG A 49 -12.13 5.19 -16.69
N LEU A 50 -13.14 5.51 -15.91
CA LEU A 50 -14.07 4.56 -15.31
C LEU A 50 -15.52 4.96 -15.62
N THR A 51 -16.36 3.97 -15.91
CA THR A 51 -17.82 4.16 -15.89
C THR A 51 -18.33 4.22 -14.44
N PRO A 52 -19.57 4.68 -14.18
CA PRO A 52 -20.18 4.63 -12.85
C PRO A 52 -20.20 3.21 -12.26
N GLU A 53 -20.46 2.19 -13.07
CA GLU A 53 -20.50 0.78 -12.66
C GLU A 53 -19.09 0.28 -12.27
N GLN A 54 -18.07 0.65 -13.02
CA GLN A 54 -16.67 0.32 -12.74
C GLN A 54 -16.19 1.01 -11.45
N GLU A 55 -16.57 2.27 -11.23
CA GLU A 55 -16.30 2.97 -9.97
C GLU A 55 -16.89 2.24 -8.77
N GLN A 56 -18.17 1.85 -8.86
CA GLN A 56 -18.84 1.09 -7.81
C GLN A 56 -18.17 -0.27 -7.57
N ALA A 57 -17.75 -0.96 -8.62
CA ALA A 57 -17.04 -2.23 -8.52
C ALA A 57 -15.69 -2.04 -7.81
N ALA A 58 -14.92 -1.01 -8.15
CA ALA A 58 -13.65 -0.68 -7.50
C ALA A 58 -13.84 -0.38 -6.00
N PHE A 59 -14.84 0.41 -5.62
CA PHE A 59 -15.16 0.66 -4.21
C PHE A 59 -15.64 -0.60 -3.46
N ARG A 60 -16.37 -1.52 -4.12
CA ARG A 60 -16.69 -2.83 -3.51
C ARG A 60 -15.43 -3.65 -3.26
N GLY A 61 -14.51 -3.68 -4.22
CA GLY A 61 -13.21 -4.35 -4.08
C GLY A 61 -12.38 -3.78 -2.92
N LEU A 62 -12.32 -2.45 -2.80
CA LEU A 62 -11.64 -1.75 -1.71
C LEU A 62 -12.22 -2.13 -0.34
N ARG A 63 -13.55 -2.17 -0.21
CA ARG A 63 -14.20 -2.61 1.04
C ARG A 63 -13.94 -4.08 1.34
N THR A 64 -13.91 -4.93 0.33
CA THR A 64 -13.61 -6.36 0.49
C THR A 64 -12.16 -6.56 0.96
N PHE A 65 -11.21 -5.83 0.40
CA PHE A 65 -9.83 -5.86 0.83
C PHE A 65 -9.71 -5.41 2.30
N ARG A 66 -10.35 -4.30 2.69
CA ARG A 66 -10.33 -3.80 4.07
C ARG A 66 -10.75 -4.86 5.09
N ARG A 67 -11.76 -5.67 4.77
CA ARG A 67 -12.23 -6.73 5.66
C ARG A 67 -11.27 -7.93 5.81
N ARG A 68 -10.27 -8.02 4.92
CA ARG A 68 -9.31 -9.14 4.86
C ARG A 68 -7.93 -8.79 5.38
N CYS A 69 -7.70 -7.56 5.81
CA CYS A 69 -6.40 -7.12 6.30
C CYS A 69 -6.49 -6.44 7.66
N PHE A 70 -5.38 -6.46 8.37
CA PHE A 70 -5.19 -5.63 9.55
C PHE A 70 -4.82 -4.22 9.08
N VAL A 71 -5.54 -3.23 9.60
CA VAL A 71 -5.32 -1.83 9.27
C VAL A 71 -4.63 -1.16 10.45
N LEU A 72 -3.46 -0.60 10.20
CA LEU A 72 -2.71 0.18 11.18
C LEU A 72 -3.03 1.66 10.98
N ASP A 73 -3.39 2.31 12.07
CA ASP A 73 -3.64 3.75 12.07
C ASP A 73 -2.33 4.55 11.99
N ILE A 74 -2.43 5.80 11.56
CA ILE A 74 -1.29 6.71 11.48
C ILE A 74 -1.17 7.43 12.82
N GLU A 75 -0.38 6.86 13.71
CA GLU A 75 -0.15 7.38 15.05
C GLU A 75 1.12 8.25 15.12
N GLY A 76 1.32 8.88 16.27
CA GLY A 76 2.47 9.74 16.52
C GLY A 76 3.82 9.05 16.28
N THR A 77 3.92 7.74 16.57
CA THR A 77 5.13 6.95 16.33
C THR A 77 5.46 6.86 14.83
N VAL A 78 4.46 6.61 13.98
CA VAL A 78 4.62 6.61 12.51
C VAL A 78 5.05 7.99 12.03
N LEU A 79 4.35 9.03 12.47
CA LEU A 79 4.66 10.41 12.07
C LEU A 79 6.07 10.84 12.53
N GLY A 80 6.48 10.47 13.73
CA GLY A 80 7.82 10.72 14.22
C GLY A 80 8.90 9.99 13.40
N ARG A 81 8.62 8.77 12.92
CA ARG A 81 9.54 8.03 12.04
C ARG A 81 9.64 8.67 10.65
N VAL A 82 8.53 9.16 10.10
CA VAL A 82 8.50 9.86 8.80
C VAL A 82 9.40 11.10 8.78
N GLY A 83 9.56 11.77 9.91
CA GLY A 83 10.43 12.95 10.05
C GLY A 83 11.94 12.64 10.07
N ARG A 84 12.35 11.37 9.97
CA ARG A 84 13.76 10.96 9.94
C ARG A 84 14.14 10.40 8.57
N PRO A 85 15.44 10.50 8.14
CA PRO A 85 15.86 10.02 6.85
C PRO A 85 15.57 8.52 6.63
N PHE A 86 15.28 8.17 5.39
CA PHE A 86 15.24 6.80 4.88
C PHE A 86 16.52 6.49 4.11
N PRO A 87 16.84 5.22 3.84
CA PRO A 87 18.08 4.85 3.16
C PRO A 87 18.28 5.51 1.81
N ILE A 88 17.21 5.75 1.07
CA ILE A 88 17.26 6.35 -0.27
C ILE A 88 16.35 7.57 -0.30
N GLU A 89 16.98 8.74 -0.31
CA GLU A 89 16.30 10.04 -0.40
C GLU A 89 16.44 10.63 -1.84
N PRO A 90 15.54 11.52 -2.26
CA PRO A 90 14.35 11.99 -1.55
C PRO A 90 13.17 11.01 -1.63
N ILE A 91 12.48 10.83 -0.52
CA ILE A 91 11.23 10.07 -0.45
C ILE A 91 10.04 11.01 -0.23
N ARG A 92 8.88 10.67 -0.80
CA ARG A 92 7.65 11.45 -0.57
C ARG A 92 7.06 11.13 0.80
N THR A 93 6.39 12.10 1.41
CA THR A 93 5.78 11.92 2.75
C THR A 93 4.88 10.70 2.83
N LEU A 94 4.01 10.47 1.83
CA LEU A 94 3.08 9.35 1.85
C LEU A 94 3.79 8.00 1.68
N ASP A 95 4.82 7.95 0.83
CA ASP A 95 5.66 6.75 0.66
C ASP A 95 6.40 6.43 1.97
N ALA A 96 6.90 7.47 2.65
CA ALA A 96 7.55 7.35 3.97
C ALA A 96 6.58 6.82 5.04
N VAL A 97 5.31 7.22 5.02
CA VAL A 97 4.27 6.69 5.93
C VAL A 97 4.09 5.20 5.75
N HIS A 98 4.07 4.69 4.52
CA HIS A 98 3.93 3.25 4.27
C HIS A 98 5.12 2.46 4.81
N LEU A 99 6.34 2.95 4.60
CA LEU A 99 7.56 2.32 5.13
C LEU A 99 7.62 2.37 6.65
N ALA A 100 7.33 3.53 7.25
CA ALA A 100 7.28 3.68 8.70
C ALA A 100 6.21 2.75 9.33
N THR A 101 5.07 2.57 8.66
CA THR A 101 4.04 1.61 9.10
C THR A 101 4.56 0.17 9.08
N ALA A 102 5.40 -0.19 8.10
CA ALA A 102 6.01 -1.52 8.05
C ALA A 102 7.02 -1.72 9.18
N GLU A 103 7.84 -0.71 9.49
CA GLU A 103 8.77 -0.76 10.63
C GLU A 103 8.04 -0.89 11.97
N LEU A 104 6.83 -0.32 12.10
CA LEU A 104 6.00 -0.42 13.31
C LEU A 104 5.56 -1.87 13.61
N LEU A 105 5.62 -2.77 12.64
CA LEU A 105 5.32 -4.18 12.88
C LEU A 105 6.32 -4.85 13.82
N GLU A 106 7.49 -4.26 14.04
CA GLU A 106 8.57 -4.78 14.89
C GLU A 106 8.93 -6.24 14.57
N GLN A 107 8.74 -6.64 13.30
CA GLN A 107 9.10 -7.96 12.81
C GLN A 107 10.46 -7.92 12.10
N PRO A 108 11.25 -9.00 12.16
CA PRO A 108 12.45 -9.12 11.33
C PRO A 108 12.11 -8.83 9.87
N PRO A 109 12.84 -7.92 9.19
CA PRO A 109 12.51 -7.53 7.81
C PRO A 109 12.37 -8.70 6.85
N GLN A 110 13.12 -9.78 7.07
CA GLN A 110 13.10 -10.99 6.26
C GLN A 110 11.76 -11.74 6.32
N LEU A 111 10.96 -11.50 7.37
CA LEU A 111 9.62 -12.09 7.54
C LEU A 111 8.51 -11.21 6.99
N VAL A 112 8.85 -10.01 6.50
CA VAL A 112 7.88 -9.04 5.98
C VAL A 112 8.10 -8.85 4.48
N THR A 113 7.05 -9.00 3.70
CA THR A 113 7.05 -8.69 2.27
C THR A 113 6.28 -7.41 2.01
N ILE A 114 6.95 -6.41 1.45
CA ILE A 114 6.31 -5.17 1.00
C ILE A 114 5.73 -5.40 -0.40
N VAL A 115 4.42 -5.23 -0.52
CA VAL A 115 3.73 -5.35 -1.82
C VAL A 115 3.47 -3.94 -2.34
N THR A 116 4.16 -3.58 -3.41
CA THR A 116 4.12 -2.21 -3.99
C THR A 116 4.40 -2.23 -5.49
N ARG A 117 3.81 -1.27 -6.21
CA ARG A 117 4.15 -0.94 -7.62
C ARG A 117 4.96 0.36 -7.73
N ASP A 118 5.15 1.08 -6.61
CA ASP A 118 5.99 2.28 -6.58
C ASP A 118 7.48 1.91 -6.47
N ALA A 119 8.29 2.42 -7.41
CA ALA A 119 9.72 2.13 -7.47
C ALA A 119 10.49 2.69 -6.27
N ARG A 120 10.12 3.87 -5.73
CA ARG A 120 10.80 4.49 -4.59
C ARG A 120 10.54 3.73 -3.31
N VAL A 121 9.29 3.32 -3.10
CA VAL A 121 8.92 2.45 -1.97
C VAL A 121 9.66 1.13 -2.07
N ARG A 122 9.70 0.53 -3.26
CA ARG A 122 10.41 -0.73 -3.55
C ARG A 122 11.88 -0.66 -3.18
N GLU A 123 12.58 0.37 -3.64
CA GLU A 123 14.01 0.50 -3.41
C GLU A 123 14.36 0.75 -1.95
N ASN A 124 13.61 1.63 -1.27
CA ASN A 124 13.76 1.83 0.16
C ASN A 124 13.44 0.57 0.97
N ALA A 125 12.38 -0.16 0.61
CA ALA A 125 12.03 -1.41 1.27
C ALA A 125 13.17 -2.44 1.19
N LYS A 126 13.78 -2.59 0.01
CA LYS A 126 14.97 -3.45 -0.17
C LYS A 126 16.16 -2.99 0.67
N ALA A 127 16.44 -1.68 0.69
CA ALA A 127 17.53 -1.11 1.48
C ALA A 127 17.32 -1.29 2.99
N LEU A 128 16.07 -1.35 3.45
CA LEU A 128 15.67 -1.68 4.83
C LEU A 128 15.68 -3.21 5.11
N GLY A 129 15.97 -4.04 4.11
CA GLY A 129 16.06 -5.49 4.25
C GLY A 129 14.75 -6.26 4.03
N TYR A 130 13.68 -5.59 3.61
CA TYR A 130 12.40 -6.23 3.33
C TYR A 130 12.41 -6.99 2.00
N ALA A 131 11.70 -8.12 1.94
CA ALA A 131 11.30 -8.72 0.67
C ALA A 131 10.28 -7.82 -0.04
N VAL A 132 10.26 -7.83 -1.37
CA VAL A 132 9.35 -7.01 -2.18
C VAL A 132 8.68 -7.86 -3.27
N ALA A 133 7.37 -7.68 -3.41
CA ALA A 133 6.54 -8.30 -4.44
C ALA A 133 5.79 -7.23 -5.26
#